data_bda6b533bbb6457bf5d29f329bea0572
#
_entry.id   bda6b533bbb6457bf5d29f329bea0572
#
_cell.length_a   1.000
_cell.length_b   1.000
_cell.length_c   1.000
_cell.angle_alpha   90.00
_cell.angle_beta   90.00
_cell.angle_gamma   90.00
#
_symmetry.space_group_name_H-M   'P 1'
#
loop_
_entity.id
_entity.type
_entity.pdbx_description
1 polymer ?
#
loop_
_entity_poly.entity_id
_entity_poly.type
_entity_poly.pdbx_seq_one_letter_code
_entity_poly.pdbx_strand_id
1 'polypeptide(L)'
;KEIAIIAAEPTKTMIFNEMNYMDNLCMGLSRRVSGVWKRNMRDSVRKEYGPVLGEEVFQIPVERLSERQKYQLVYTRVLLQKPKVVVCVQPFKGADLDHRVFVWKMMEMLLDKGMSVVILTINLADSMSLADRLIRIGKDGILEEVNREDFGSLSIAAPWLSLYRTQ
;
A
#
# COMPACT_ATOMS: atom_id res chain seq x y z
N LYS A 1 3.91 12.22 -10.50
CA LYS A 1 2.47 12.10 -10.20
C LYS A 1 2.23 12.57 -8.78
N GLU A 2 1.16 13.29 -8.52
CA GLU A 2 0.79 13.73 -7.18
C GLU A 2 -0.05 12.68 -6.44
N ILE A 3 -0.77 11.84 -7.20
CA ILE A 3 -1.66 10.81 -6.68
C ILE A 3 -1.25 9.45 -7.26
N ALA A 4 -1.19 8.44 -6.40
CA ALA A 4 -1.11 7.02 -6.78
C ALA A 4 -2.35 6.28 -6.28
N ILE A 5 -2.72 5.22 -6.96
CA ILE A 5 -3.86 4.37 -6.58
C ILE A 5 -3.34 2.94 -6.43
N ILE A 6 -3.70 2.29 -5.31
CA ILE A 6 -3.52 0.86 -5.08
C ILE A 6 -4.89 0.21 -5.20
N ALA A 7 -5.06 -0.67 -6.16
CA ALA A 7 -6.33 -1.34 -6.46
C ALA A 7 -6.71 -2.37 -5.38
N ALA A 8 -7.95 -2.80 -5.35
CA ALA A 8 -8.47 -3.76 -4.37
C ALA A 8 -7.79 -5.15 -4.43
N GLU A 9 -7.35 -5.55 -5.62
CA GLU A 9 -6.58 -6.79 -5.83
C GLU A 9 -5.26 -6.46 -6.53
N PRO A 10 -4.32 -5.79 -5.83
CA PRO A 10 -3.15 -5.20 -6.47
C PRO A 10 -2.20 -6.24 -7.04
N THR A 11 -2.15 -7.44 -6.45
CA THR A 11 -1.32 -8.55 -6.92
C THR A 11 -1.78 -9.13 -8.25
N LYS A 12 -3.06 -8.98 -8.57
CA LYS A 12 -3.65 -9.45 -9.83
C LYS A 12 -3.62 -8.38 -10.93
N THR A 13 -3.80 -7.10 -10.55
CA THR A 13 -4.08 -6.03 -11.51
C THR A 13 -2.93 -5.05 -11.70
N MET A 14 -1.96 -5.04 -10.78
CA MET A 14 -0.86 -4.08 -10.79
C MET A 14 0.51 -4.71 -10.98
N ILE A 15 0.60 -6.01 -11.25
CA ILE A 15 1.83 -6.73 -11.54
C ILE A 15 1.84 -7.12 -13.02
N PHE A 16 2.97 -6.94 -13.66
CA PHE A 16 3.20 -7.24 -15.07
C PHE A 16 4.07 -8.49 -15.16
N ASN A 17 3.44 -9.61 -15.46
CA ASN A 17 4.10 -10.93 -15.45
C ASN A 17 5.21 -11.05 -16.51
N GLU A 18 5.11 -10.31 -17.61
CA GLU A 18 6.11 -10.26 -18.66
C GLU A 18 7.40 -9.51 -18.27
N MET A 19 7.36 -8.80 -17.13
CA MET A 19 8.48 -8.03 -16.59
C MET A 19 9.13 -8.76 -15.43
N ASN A 20 10.46 -8.66 -15.29
CA ASN A 20 11.13 -9.10 -14.08
C ASN A 20 10.79 -8.21 -12.87
N TYR A 21 11.19 -8.63 -11.67
CA TYR A 21 10.91 -7.92 -10.41
C TYR A 21 11.38 -6.47 -10.43
N MET A 22 12.63 -6.24 -10.88
CA MET A 22 13.22 -4.90 -10.91
C MET A 22 12.51 -3.99 -11.91
N ASP A 23 12.08 -4.50 -13.05
CA ASP A 23 11.32 -3.73 -14.05
C ASP A 23 9.94 -3.35 -13.53
N ASN A 24 9.26 -4.28 -12.87
CA ASN A 24 8.01 -4.01 -12.17
C ASN A 24 8.19 -2.95 -11.07
N LEU A 25 9.24 -3.07 -10.25
CA LEU A 25 9.52 -2.16 -9.14
C LEU A 25 9.83 -0.75 -9.64
N CYS A 26 10.65 -0.63 -10.67
CA CYS A 26 11.07 0.65 -11.24
C CYS A 26 10.07 1.25 -12.22
N MET A 27 8.90 0.63 -12.40
CA MET A 27 7.88 1.12 -13.31
C MET A 27 7.40 2.53 -12.93
N GLY A 28 7.44 3.44 -13.89
CA GLY A 28 7.09 4.85 -13.66
C GLY A 28 8.26 5.74 -13.22
N LEU A 29 9.36 5.18 -12.69
CA LEU A 29 10.58 5.94 -12.40
C LEU A 29 11.36 6.25 -13.68
N SER A 30 11.38 5.32 -14.62
CA SER A 30 12.14 5.42 -15.87
C SER A 30 11.75 6.59 -16.77
N ARG A 31 10.57 7.17 -16.58
CA ARG A 31 10.14 8.39 -17.30
C ARG A 31 10.86 9.66 -16.82
N ARG A 32 11.44 9.65 -15.62
CA ARG A 32 12.12 10.80 -15.00
C ARG A 32 13.64 10.75 -15.14
N VAL A 33 14.18 9.65 -15.65
CA VAL A 33 15.62 9.40 -15.66
C VAL A 33 16.08 9.13 -17.10
N SER A 34 17.10 9.85 -17.56
CA SER A 34 17.71 9.60 -18.89
C SER A 34 18.45 8.26 -18.93
N GLY A 35 18.66 7.71 -20.16
CA GLY A 35 19.16 6.35 -20.39
C GLY A 35 20.41 5.95 -19.59
N VAL A 36 21.38 6.86 -19.47
CA VAL A 36 22.66 6.62 -18.76
C VAL A 36 22.45 6.40 -17.25
N TRP A 37 21.48 7.08 -16.65
CA TRP A 37 21.19 6.99 -15.22
C TRP A 37 20.29 5.81 -14.82
N LYS A 38 19.66 5.15 -15.80
CA LYS A 38 18.74 4.02 -15.52
C LYS A 38 19.43 2.84 -14.83
N ARG A 39 20.66 2.52 -15.22
CA ARG A 39 21.44 1.43 -14.60
C ARG A 39 21.76 1.77 -13.15
N ASN A 40 22.35 2.94 -12.92
CA ASN A 40 22.69 3.40 -11.56
C ASN A 40 21.45 3.51 -10.64
N MET A 41 20.30 3.88 -11.20
CA MET A 41 19.03 3.91 -10.46
C MET A 41 18.62 2.51 -9.99
N ARG A 42 18.69 1.49 -10.84
CA ARG A 42 18.37 0.10 -10.46
C ARG A 42 19.30 -0.42 -9.37
N ASP A 43 20.59 -0.17 -9.49
CA ASP A 43 21.59 -0.57 -8.50
C ASP A 43 21.33 0.13 -7.16
N SER A 44 20.97 1.42 -7.18
CA SER A 44 20.60 2.18 -5.98
C SER A 44 19.33 1.63 -5.33
N VAL A 45 18.30 1.35 -6.12
CA VAL A 45 17.04 0.75 -5.62
C VAL A 45 17.31 -0.61 -5.00
N ARG A 46 18.11 -1.47 -5.66
CA ARG A 46 18.46 -2.78 -5.11
C ARG A 46 19.25 -2.66 -3.81
N LYS A 47 20.23 -1.76 -3.74
CA LYS A 47 21.03 -1.52 -2.55
C LYS A 47 20.19 -1.02 -1.37
N GLU A 48 19.24 -0.13 -1.63
CA GLU A 48 18.38 0.46 -0.59
C GLU A 48 17.29 -0.50 -0.11
N TYR A 49 16.64 -1.21 -1.03
CA TYR A 49 15.45 -2.02 -0.73
C TYR A 49 15.72 -3.53 -0.68
N GLY A 50 16.83 -4.01 -1.23
CA GLY A 50 17.19 -5.43 -1.20
C GLY A 50 17.17 -6.04 0.21
N PRO A 51 17.76 -5.40 1.22
CA PRO A 51 17.72 -5.90 2.60
C PRO A 51 16.33 -6.05 3.19
N VAL A 52 15.36 -5.25 2.74
CA VAL A 52 13.96 -5.28 3.22
C VAL A 52 13.10 -6.24 2.40
N LEU A 53 13.33 -6.31 1.10
CA LEU A 53 12.55 -7.12 0.17
C LEU A 53 13.01 -8.59 0.14
N GLY A 54 14.27 -8.85 0.49
CA GLY A 54 14.97 -10.12 0.25
C GLY A 54 15.65 -10.12 -1.11
N GLU A 55 16.93 -10.45 -1.15
CA GLU A 55 17.71 -10.49 -2.40
C GLU A 55 17.21 -11.55 -3.38
N GLU A 56 16.60 -12.62 -2.87
CA GLU A 56 16.04 -13.71 -3.66
C GLU A 56 14.91 -13.27 -4.60
N VAL A 57 14.14 -12.22 -4.26
CA VAL A 57 13.03 -11.77 -5.12
C VAL A 57 13.49 -11.29 -6.50
N PHE A 58 14.74 -10.83 -6.59
CA PHE A 58 15.32 -10.39 -7.86
C PHE A 58 15.74 -11.55 -8.78
N GLN A 59 15.76 -12.78 -8.24
CA GLN A 59 16.14 -14.01 -8.96
C GLN A 59 14.91 -14.85 -9.34
N ILE A 60 13.76 -14.60 -8.74
CA ILE A 60 12.55 -15.39 -8.91
C ILE A 60 11.68 -14.77 -10.01
N PRO A 61 11.14 -15.57 -10.95
CA PRO A 61 10.09 -15.10 -11.86
C PRO A 61 8.91 -14.53 -11.09
N VAL A 62 8.35 -13.42 -11.57
CA VAL A 62 7.31 -12.68 -10.85
C VAL A 62 6.07 -13.53 -10.57
N GLU A 63 5.74 -14.48 -11.46
CA GLU A 63 4.62 -15.42 -11.26
C GLU A 63 4.84 -16.33 -10.04
N ARG A 64 6.08 -16.63 -9.69
CA ARG A 64 6.44 -17.52 -8.56
C ARG A 64 6.58 -16.80 -7.23
N LEU A 65 6.44 -15.49 -7.21
CA LEU A 65 6.44 -14.71 -5.97
C LEU A 65 5.23 -15.12 -5.10
N SER A 66 5.45 -15.20 -3.79
CA SER A 66 4.36 -15.32 -2.83
C SER A 66 3.45 -14.10 -2.88
N GLU A 67 2.19 -14.24 -2.44
CA GLU A 67 1.27 -13.09 -2.37
C GLU A 67 1.87 -11.93 -1.56
N ARG A 68 2.54 -12.23 -0.44
CA ARG A 68 3.21 -11.23 0.39
C ARG A 68 4.30 -10.47 -0.38
N GLN A 69 5.14 -11.17 -1.15
CA GLN A 69 6.18 -10.55 -1.98
C GLN A 69 5.58 -9.69 -3.11
N LYS A 70 4.45 -10.12 -3.67
CA LYS A 70 3.70 -9.34 -4.67
C LYS A 70 3.13 -8.04 -4.06
N TYR A 71 2.56 -8.10 -2.86
CA TYR A 71 2.13 -6.89 -2.14
C TYR A 71 3.31 -5.95 -1.87
N GLN A 72 4.43 -6.48 -1.36
CA GLN A 72 5.65 -5.69 -1.15
C GLN A 72 6.10 -5.00 -2.44
N LEU A 73 6.09 -5.71 -3.56
CA LEU A 73 6.43 -5.14 -4.87
C LEU A 73 5.56 -3.93 -5.22
N VAL A 74 4.23 -4.05 -5.08
CA VAL A 74 3.31 -2.96 -5.42
C VAL A 74 3.48 -1.76 -4.50
N TYR A 75 3.50 -1.97 -3.18
CA TYR A 75 3.63 -0.89 -2.21
C TYR A 75 5.00 -0.19 -2.30
N THR A 76 6.10 -0.94 -2.45
CA THR A 76 7.44 -0.36 -2.62
C THR A 76 7.54 0.43 -3.94
N ARG A 77 6.91 -0.04 -5.02
CA ARG A 77 6.84 0.73 -6.27
C ARG A 77 6.13 2.06 -6.08
N VAL A 78 5.01 2.09 -5.34
CA VAL A 78 4.30 3.33 -5.00
C VAL A 78 5.19 4.23 -4.15
N LEU A 79 5.86 3.68 -3.14
CA LEU A 79 6.81 4.40 -2.30
C LEU A 79 7.92 5.08 -3.12
N LEU A 80 8.52 4.36 -4.06
CA LEU A 80 9.55 4.88 -4.96
C LEU A 80 9.06 6.02 -5.85
N GLN A 81 7.78 6.02 -6.22
CA GLN A 81 7.19 7.09 -7.02
C GLN A 81 7.00 8.40 -6.23
N LYS A 82 7.04 8.35 -4.90
CA LYS A 82 6.88 9.47 -3.98
C LYS A 82 5.67 10.35 -4.32
N PRO A 83 4.45 9.79 -4.38
CA PRO A 83 3.25 10.59 -4.56
C PRO A 83 2.97 11.39 -3.28
N LYS A 84 2.18 12.46 -3.38
CA LYS A 84 1.70 13.19 -2.20
C LYS A 84 0.56 12.43 -1.51
N VAL A 85 -0.29 11.78 -2.32
CA VAL A 85 -1.48 11.04 -1.86
C VAL A 85 -1.49 9.64 -2.46
N VAL A 86 -1.77 8.65 -1.63
CA VAL A 86 -2.00 7.26 -2.04
C VAL A 86 -3.45 6.88 -1.72
N VAL A 87 -4.20 6.47 -2.72
CA VAL A 87 -5.57 5.97 -2.56
C VAL A 87 -5.53 4.46 -2.55
N CYS A 88 -5.88 3.83 -1.43
CA CYS A 88 -5.96 2.39 -1.25
C CYS A 88 -7.42 1.95 -1.36
N VAL A 89 -7.76 1.15 -2.35
CA VAL A 89 -9.13 0.68 -2.59
C VAL A 89 -9.33 -0.67 -1.93
N GLN A 90 -10.20 -0.73 -0.92
CA GLN A 90 -10.56 -1.95 -0.17
C GLN A 90 -9.32 -2.80 0.22
N PRO A 91 -8.30 -2.21 0.87
CA PRO A 91 -7.00 -2.88 1.06
C PRO A 91 -7.08 -4.15 1.92
N PHE A 92 -8.15 -4.33 2.69
CA PHE A 92 -8.36 -5.49 3.58
C PHE A 92 -9.42 -6.47 3.04
N LYS A 93 -9.87 -6.32 1.79
CA LYS A 93 -10.89 -7.20 1.21
C LYS A 93 -10.41 -8.65 1.16
N GLY A 94 -11.17 -9.54 1.83
CA GLY A 94 -10.86 -11.00 1.84
C GLY A 94 -9.57 -11.39 2.59
N ALA A 95 -8.95 -10.45 3.30
CA ALA A 95 -7.72 -10.69 4.03
C ALA A 95 -7.99 -11.39 5.38
N ASP A 96 -7.21 -12.42 5.70
CA ASP A 96 -7.09 -12.96 7.05
C ASP A 96 -6.34 -11.97 7.98
N LEU A 97 -6.20 -12.33 9.24
CA LEU A 97 -5.59 -11.44 10.24
C LEU A 97 -4.14 -11.10 9.92
N ASP A 98 -3.34 -12.10 9.53
CA ASP A 98 -1.91 -11.91 9.24
C ASP A 98 -1.71 -11.02 8.02
N HIS A 99 -2.54 -11.22 7.00
CA HIS A 99 -2.53 -10.39 5.80
C HIS A 99 -2.96 -8.94 6.11
N ARG A 100 -3.98 -8.73 6.96
CA ARG A 100 -4.41 -7.39 7.40
C ARG A 100 -3.30 -6.64 8.11
N VAL A 101 -2.62 -7.29 9.07
CA VAL A 101 -1.46 -6.72 9.79
C VAL A 101 -0.34 -6.36 8.82
N PHE A 102 -0.09 -7.22 7.84
CA PHE A 102 0.93 -6.97 6.83
C PHE A 102 0.60 -5.75 5.96
N VAL A 103 -0.61 -5.68 5.41
CA VAL A 103 -1.07 -4.55 4.58
C VAL A 103 -1.09 -3.25 5.40
N TRP A 104 -1.50 -3.33 6.67
CA TRP A 104 -1.46 -2.21 7.60
C TRP A 104 -0.05 -1.65 7.76
N LYS A 105 0.97 -2.50 7.99
CA LYS A 105 2.38 -2.09 8.06
C LYS A 105 2.87 -1.45 6.76
N MET A 106 2.41 -1.93 5.60
CA MET A 106 2.75 -1.31 4.32
C MET A 106 2.17 0.11 4.20
N MET A 107 0.97 0.35 4.70
CA MET A 107 0.38 1.69 4.73
C MET A 107 1.07 2.61 5.74
N GLU A 108 1.44 2.12 6.93
CA GLU A 108 2.26 2.88 7.88
C GLU A 108 3.58 3.34 7.25
N MET A 109 4.24 2.46 6.50
CA MET A 109 5.47 2.82 5.79
C MET A 109 5.28 3.98 4.80
N LEU A 110 4.11 4.08 4.16
CA LEU A 110 3.78 5.23 3.29
C LEU A 110 3.58 6.52 4.12
N LEU A 111 2.88 6.42 5.25
CA LEU A 111 2.67 7.55 6.18
C LEU A 111 3.98 8.05 6.76
N ASP A 112 4.87 7.16 7.21
CA ASP A 112 6.19 7.48 7.76
C ASP A 112 7.10 8.23 6.75
N LYS A 113 6.84 8.02 5.45
CA LYS A 113 7.53 8.75 4.37
C LYS A 113 6.82 10.05 3.97
N GLY A 114 5.84 10.49 4.76
CA GLY A 114 5.14 11.76 4.61
C GLY A 114 4.07 11.78 3.52
N MET A 115 3.60 10.61 3.08
CA MET A 115 2.49 10.53 2.13
C MET A 115 1.16 10.56 2.87
N SER A 116 0.14 11.21 2.31
CA SER A 116 -1.23 11.07 2.79
C SER A 116 -1.85 9.79 2.22
N VAL A 117 -2.54 9.01 3.06
CA VAL A 117 -3.23 7.79 2.64
C VAL A 117 -4.74 7.98 2.74
N VAL A 118 -5.44 7.69 1.65
CA VAL A 118 -6.91 7.65 1.58
C VAL A 118 -7.34 6.22 1.42
N ILE A 119 -8.10 5.70 2.37
CA ILE A 119 -8.61 4.32 2.34
C ILE A 119 -10.08 4.37 1.90
N LEU A 120 -10.36 3.81 0.73
CA LEU A 120 -11.74 3.60 0.28
C LEU A 120 -12.20 2.21 0.74
N THR A 121 -13.10 2.17 1.68
CA THR A 121 -13.57 0.90 2.27
C THR A 121 -15.09 0.90 2.48
N ILE A 122 -15.67 -0.29 2.51
CA ILE A 122 -17.05 -0.51 2.92
C ILE A 122 -17.09 -0.85 4.42
N ASN A 123 -16.06 -1.54 4.91
CA ASN A 123 -15.95 -1.90 6.33
C ASN A 123 -15.07 -0.89 7.07
N LEU A 124 -15.66 -0.08 7.93
CA LEU A 124 -14.98 0.97 8.67
C LEU A 124 -14.03 0.41 9.74
N ALA A 125 -14.37 -0.70 10.38
CA ALA A 125 -13.59 -1.28 11.48
C ALA A 125 -12.14 -1.57 11.09
N ASP A 126 -11.91 -1.95 9.84
CA ASP A 126 -10.57 -2.29 9.33
C ASP A 126 -9.65 -1.06 9.17
N SER A 127 -10.23 0.12 8.98
CA SER A 127 -9.48 1.34 8.62
C SER A 127 -9.32 2.32 9.77
N MET A 128 -10.16 2.23 10.81
CA MET A 128 -10.21 3.22 11.91
C MET A 128 -8.90 3.33 12.69
N SER A 129 -8.13 2.24 12.80
CA SER A 129 -6.85 2.25 13.53
C SER A 129 -5.79 3.14 12.87
N LEU A 130 -5.87 3.33 11.56
CA LEU A 130 -4.97 4.17 10.78
C LEU A 130 -5.53 5.57 10.51
N ALA A 131 -6.84 5.71 10.51
CA ALA A 131 -7.48 6.94 10.08
C ALA A 131 -7.37 8.06 11.14
N ASP A 132 -7.07 9.27 10.69
CA ASP A 132 -7.17 10.50 11.48
C ASP A 132 -8.56 11.12 11.30
N ARG A 133 -9.21 10.81 10.19
CA ARG A 133 -10.51 11.35 9.82
C ARG A 133 -11.31 10.32 9.01
N LEU A 134 -12.58 10.23 9.28
CA LEU A 134 -13.55 9.42 8.56
C LEU A 134 -14.48 10.32 7.75
N ILE A 135 -14.69 9.98 6.49
CA ILE A 135 -15.68 10.64 5.64
C ILE A 135 -16.66 9.57 5.15
N ARG A 136 -17.92 9.70 5.49
CA ARG A 136 -19.00 8.89 4.97
C ARG A 136 -19.60 9.51 3.74
N ILE A 137 -19.68 8.73 2.67
CA ILE A 137 -20.24 9.18 1.39
C ILE A 137 -21.50 8.37 1.10
N GLY A 138 -22.59 9.04 0.82
CA GLY A 138 -23.84 8.46 0.36
C GLY A 138 -24.16 8.85 -1.07
N LYS A 139 -25.39 8.54 -1.50
CA LYS A 139 -25.84 8.83 -2.87
C LYS A 139 -25.80 10.32 -3.23
N ASP A 140 -26.09 11.18 -2.24
CA ASP A 140 -26.24 12.62 -2.44
C ASP A 140 -24.99 13.41 -1.99
N GLY A 141 -23.87 12.75 -1.72
CA GLY A 141 -22.61 13.38 -1.36
C GLY A 141 -22.10 12.98 0.03
N ILE A 142 -21.39 13.88 0.70
CA ILE A 142 -20.84 13.65 2.04
C ILE A 142 -21.99 13.67 3.05
N LEU A 143 -22.17 12.56 3.78
CA LEU A 143 -23.16 12.41 4.82
C LEU A 143 -22.63 12.86 6.18
N GLU A 144 -21.38 12.53 6.47
CA GLU A 144 -20.78 12.72 7.78
C GLU A 144 -19.25 12.85 7.64
N GLU A 145 -18.68 13.70 8.46
CA GLU A 145 -17.23 13.82 8.65
C GLU A 145 -16.95 13.73 10.15
N VAL A 146 -16.10 12.79 10.57
CA VAL A 146 -15.77 12.50 11.97
C VAL A 146 -14.27 12.52 12.14
N ASN A 147 -13.76 13.29 13.08
CA ASN A 147 -12.36 13.31 13.46
C ASN A 147 -12.04 12.15 14.42
N ARG A 148 -10.75 11.77 14.48
CA ARG A 148 -10.27 10.67 15.31
C ARG A 148 -10.70 10.76 16.77
N GLU A 149 -10.77 11.96 17.32
CA GLU A 149 -11.18 12.23 18.71
C GLU A 149 -12.60 11.73 19.01
N ASP A 150 -13.48 11.77 18.00
CA ASP A 150 -14.90 11.41 18.09
C ASP A 150 -15.19 9.97 17.67
N PHE A 151 -14.18 9.18 17.27
CA PHE A 151 -14.39 7.78 16.82
C PHE A 151 -15.02 6.90 17.90
N GLY A 152 -14.83 7.23 19.19
CA GLY A 152 -15.44 6.51 20.30
C GLY A 152 -16.97 6.61 20.33
N SER A 153 -17.55 7.61 19.68
CA SER A 153 -19.01 7.79 19.57
C SER A 153 -19.65 6.94 18.48
N LEU A 154 -18.82 6.41 17.56
CA LEU A 154 -19.30 5.60 16.45
C LEU A 154 -19.64 4.18 16.93
N SER A 155 -20.88 3.75 16.67
CA SER A 155 -21.32 2.36 16.94
C SER A 155 -20.72 1.40 15.92
N ILE A 156 -19.44 1.10 16.07
CA ILE A 156 -18.68 0.21 15.16
C ILE A 156 -18.15 -0.96 15.99
N ALA A 157 -18.19 -2.17 15.42
CA ALA A 157 -17.54 -3.33 16.01
C ALA A 157 -16.06 -3.04 16.29
N ALA A 158 -15.56 -3.55 17.42
CA ALA A 158 -14.18 -3.29 17.85
C ALA A 158 -13.17 -3.52 16.70
N PRO A 159 -12.25 -2.59 16.50
CA PRO A 159 -11.23 -2.75 15.45
C PRO A 159 -10.43 -4.04 15.67
N TRP A 160 -10.24 -4.84 14.64
CA TRP A 160 -9.46 -6.09 14.71
C TRP A 160 -8.04 -5.89 15.28
N LEU A 161 -7.47 -4.70 15.10
CA LEU A 161 -6.15 -4.35 15.63
C LEU A 161 -6.09 -4.34 17.16
N SER A 162 -7.20 -4.04 17.85
CA SER A 162 -7.26 -4.12 19.30
C SER A 162 -7.11 -5.56 19.80
N LEU A 163 -7.56 -6.53 19.01
CA LEU A 163 -7.41 -7.97 19.30
C LEU A 163 -5.98 -8.45 19.11
N TYR A 164 -5.24 -7.80 18.21
CA TYR A 164 -3.83 -8.16 17.92
C TYR A 164 -2.84 -7.61 18.94
N ARG A 165 -3.13 -6.43 19.53
CA ARG A 165 -2.23 -5.78 20.51
C ARG A 165 -2.31 -6.41 21.91
N THR A 166 -3.23 -7.32 22.14
CA THR A 166 -3.43 -8.01 23.43
C THR A 166 -2.73 -9.37 23.51
N GLN A 167 -1.96 -9.75 22.50
CA GLN A 167 -1.08 -10.91 22.50
C GLN A 167 0.39 -10.47 22.56
#